data_18413a102debac8887328fc0eea8681f
#
_entry.id   18413a102debac8887328fc0eea8681f
#
_cell.length_a   1.000
_cell.length_b   1.000
_cell.length_c   1.000
_cell.angle_alpha   90.00
_cell.angle_beta   90.00
_cell.angle_gamma   90.00
#
_symmetry.space_group_name_H-M   'P 1'
#
loop_
_entity.id
_entity.type
_entity.pdbx_description
1 polymer ?
#
loop_
_entity_poly.entity_id
_entity_poly.type
_entity_poly.pdbx_seq_one_letter_code
_entity_poly.pdbx_strand_id
1 'polypeptide(L)'
;MKTITRKKDDKRPTFKYNNKPVRAAGLLVYCTVGTQRYYLLRSEKKGRWSDIGGKTDEVDEDIISVVVREVTEETNNHLFSCGHDYSQAYTFLDSKLREDELQIHYCPKGKYILLKVEFDSKYKDMSNKRFGLKEKTDGWTMDHYYSWVPANRIQRHKLHPRLRYHTDYYNLF
;
A
#
# COMPACT_ATOMS: atom_id res chain seq x y z
N MET A 1 -39.61 15.33 6.75
CA MET A 1 -38.76 16.11 5.85
C MET A 1 -37.44 15.32 5.66
N LYS A 2 -37.24 14.64 4.52
CA LYS A 2 -35.99 13.88 4.27
C LYS A 2 -34.92 14.87 3.83
N THR A 3 -33.93 15.08 4.66
CA THR A 3 -32.79 15.91 4.32
C THR A 3 -31.98 15.16 3.23
N ILE A 4 -32.05 15.65 1.99
CA ILE A 4 -31.20 15.18 0.89
C ILE A 4 -29.80 15.74 1.17
N THR A 5 -28.95 14.95 1.78
CA THR A 5 -27.50 15.24 1.82
C THR A 5 -26.99 15.11 0.39
N ARG A 6 -26.74 16.25 -0.28
CA ARG A 6 -25.99 16.30 -1.53
C ARG A 6 -24.65 15.59 -1.26
N LYS A 7 -24.40 14.48 -1.95
CA LYS A 7 -23.06 13.90 -2.04
C LYS A 7 -22.16 15.02 -2.54
N LYS A 8 -21.20 15.42 -1.72
CA LYS A 8 -20.09 16.29 -2.14
C LYS A 8 -19.49 15.61 -3.37
N ASP A 9 -19.50 16.29 -4.51
CA ASP A 9 -18.89 15.75 -5.75
C ASP A 9 -17.47 15.31 -5.40
N ASP A 10 -17.21 14.03 -5.59
CA ASP A 10 -15.92 13.42 -5.29
C ASP A 10 -14.92 13.85 -6.36
N LYS A 11 -14.18 14.93 -6.10
CA LYS A 11 -13.21 15.54 -7.00
C LYS A 11 -11.92 14.73 -7.20
N ARG A 12 -11.76 13.62 -6.48
CA ARG A 12 -10.56 12.80 -6.58
C ARG A 12 -10.36 12.26 -8.00
N PRO A 13 -9.14 12.28 -8.55
CA PRO A 13 -8.86 11.80 -9.89
C PRO A 13 -9.15 10.30 -10.04
N THR A 14 -9.52 9.91 -11.25
CA THR A 14 -9.63 8.52 -11.66
C THR A 14 -8.57 8.28 -12.73
N PHE A 15 -7.57 7.48 -12.38
CA PHE A 15 -6.55 7.04 -13.34
C PHE A 15 -7.05 5.82 -14.14
N LYS A 16 -6.26 5.39 -15.09
CA LYS A 16 -6.54 4.19 -15.89
C LYS A 16 -5.37 3.24 -15.90
N TYR A 17 -5.66 1.96 -15.74
CA TYR A 17 -4.73 0.88 -15.95
C TYR A 17 -5.37 -0.16 -16.89
N ASN A 18 -4.77 -0.39 -18.06
CA ASN A 18 -5.34 -1.25 -19.11
C ASN A 18 -6.83 -0.97 -19.36
N ASN A 19 -7.19 0.30 -19.56
CA ASN A 19 -8.54 0.82 -19.73
C ASN A 19 -9.50 0.61 -18.54
N LYS A 20 -9.03 0.11 -17.42
CA LYS A 20 -9.80 -0.07 -16.18
C LYS A 20 -9.63 1.15 -15.27
N PRO A 21 -10.72 1.62 -14.62
CA PRO A 21 -10.63 2.79 -13.74
C PRO A 21 -9.90 2.46 -12.43
N VAL A 22 -9.02 3.35 -11.99
CA VAL A 22 -8.26 3.26 -10.74
C VAL A 22 -8.60 4.45 -9.85
N ARG A 23 -9.08 4.19 -8.63
CA ARG A 23 -9.47 5.16 -7.62
C ARG A 23 -8.75 4.98 -6.29
N ALA A 24 -7.88 3.98 -6.21
CA ALA A 24 -7.07 3.70 -5.05
C ALA A 24 -5.88 2.80 -5.45
N ALA A 25 -4.77 2.92 -4.71
CA ALA A 25 -3.60 2.11 -4.96
C ALA A 25 -2.82 1.84 -3.67
N GLY A 26 -2.00 0.80 -3.67
CA GLY A 26 -1.13 0.47 -2.54
C GLY A 26 0.05 -0.38 -2.91
N LEU A 27 0.91 -0.57 -1.92
CA LEU A 27 2.17 -1.29 -2.02
C LEU A 27 2.19 -2.51 -1.10
N LEU A 28 2.55 -3.65 -1.64
CA LEU A 28 2.88 -4.85 -0.91
C LEU A 28 4.37 -5.12 -1.06
N VAL A 29 5.11 -4.88 0.00
CA VAL A 29 6.55 -5.10 0.04
C VAL A 29 6.85 -6.49 0.55
N TYR A 30 7.78 -7.18 -0.09
CA TYR A 30 8.33 -8.41 0.44
C TYR A 30 9.87 -8.41 0.35
N CYS A 31 10.48 -9.27 1.13
CA CYS A 31 11.89 -9.60 1.02
C CYS A 31 12.10 -11.11 1.13
N THR A 32 13.20 -11.59 0.59
CA THR A 32 13.57 -13.01 0.62
C THR A 32 14.81 -13.20 1.50
N VAL A 33 14.70 -14.10 2.48
CA VAL A 33 15.82 -14.53 3.33
C VAL A 33 15.97 -16.04 3.21
N GLY A 34 17.06 -16.48 2.60
CA GLY A 34 17.20 -17.89 2.20
C GLY A 34 16.09 -18.29 1.21
N THR A 35 15.29 -19.27 1.56
CA THR A 35 14.14 -19.74 0.74
C THR A 35 12.81 -19.15 1.21
N GLN A 36 12.80 -18.38 2.30
CA GLN A 36 11.58 -17.87 2.91
C GLN A 36 11.31 -16.43 2.49
N ARG A 37 10.10 -16.16 1.99
CA ARG A 37 9.58 -14.81 1.76
C ARG A 37 8.90 -14.27 3.01
N TYR A 38 9.13 -12.99 3.28
CA TYR A 38 8.49 -12.22 4.34
C TYR A 38 7.79 -11.02 3.72
N TYR A 39 6.55 -10.78 4.10
CA TYR A 39 5.74 -9.67 3.63
C TYR A 39 5.56 -8.63 4.72
N LEU A 40 5.74 -7.36 4.37
CA LEU A 40 5.44 -6.25 5.27
C LEU A 40 3.95 -5.99 5.28
N LEU A 41 3.30 -6.29 6.39
CA LEU A 41 1.86 -6.13 6.54
C LEU A 41 1.54 -5.11 7.63
N ARG A 42 0.57 -4.25 7.36
CA ARG A 42 0.01 -3.30 8.30
C ARG A 42 -1.09 -3.96 9.12
N SER A 43 -1.01 -3.82 10.44
CA SER A 43 -2.10 -4.23 11.33
C SER A 43 -3.21 -3.19 11.33
N GLU A 44 -4.42 -3.62 11.04
CA GLU A 44 -5.62 -2.79 11.08
C GLU A 44 -6.47 -3.09 12.33
N LYS A 45 -7.45 -2.22 12.57
CA LYS A 45 -8.48 -2.47 13.59
C LYS A 45 -9.10 -3.86 13.37
N LYS A 46 -9.41 -4.55 14.46
CA LYS A 46 -9.94 -5.93 14.49
C LYS A 46 -8.93 -7.03 14.13
N GLY A 47 -7.63 -6.75 14.22
CA GLY A 47 -6.57 -7.75 13.98
C GLY A 47 -6.46 -8.22 12.54
N ARG A 48 -6.90 -7.41 11.57
CA ARG A 48 -6.71 -7.68 10.15
C ARG A 48 -5.35 -7.16 9.68
N TRP A 49 -4.84 -7.81 8.66
CA TRP A 49 -3.62 -7.43 7.98
C TRP A 49 -3.92 -6.84 6.60
N SER A 50 -3.21 -5.79 6.23
CA SER A 50 -3.36 -5.14 4.93
C SER A 50 -2.00 -4.73 4.35
N ASP A 51 -2.00 -4.44 3.06
CA ASP A 51 -0.95 -3.68 2.39
C ASP A 51 -1.00 -2.21 2.83
N ILE A 52 -0.05 -1.42 2.35
CA ILE A 52 0.03 0.01 2.61
C ILE A 52 -0.58 0.75 1.43
N GLY A 53 -1.61 1.55 1.64
CA GLY A 53 -2.23 2.27 0.53
C GLY A 53 -3.60 2.83 0.84
N GLY A 54 -4.10 3.65 -0.07
CA GLY A 54 -5.35 4.36 0.09
C GLY A 54 -5.94 4.88 -1.21
N LYS A 55 -6.80 5.88 -1.09
CA LYS A 55 -7.56 6.46 -2.18
C LYS A 55 -6.74 7.52 -2.92
N THR A 56 -7.09 7.74 -4.20
CA THR A 56 -6.56 8.89 -4.95
C THR A 56 -6.93 10.20 -4.27
N ASP A 57 -6.06 11.19 -4.37
CA ASP A 57 -6.23 12.55 -3.90
C ASP A 57 -6.01 13.55 -5.04
N GLU A 58 -6.50 14.80 -4.90
CA GLU A 58 -6.38 15.84 -5.94
C GLU A 58 -4.91 16.18 -6.28
N VAL A 59 -3.98 15.90 -5.38
CA VAL A 59 -2.55 16.15 -5.58
C VAL A 59 -1.84 15.04 -6.37
N ASP A 60 -2.49 13.90 -6.56
CA ASP A 60 -1.89 12.77 -7.27
C ASP A 60 -1.89 13.01 -8.78
N GLU A 61 -0.76 12.73 -9.44
CA GLU A 61 -0.60 12.89 -10.88
C GLU A 61 -0.80 11.57 -11.65
N ASP A 62 -0.50 10.44 -11.00
CA ASP A 62 -0.60 9.09 -11.55
C ASP A 62 -0.72 8.02 -10.44
N ILE A 63 -0.73 6.75 -10.83
CA ILE A 63 -0.87 5.63 -9.89
C ILE A 63 0.35 5.51 -8.95
N ILE A 64 1.56 5.79 -9.44
CA ILE A 64 2.78 5.73 -8.61
C ILE A 64 2.76 6.83 -7.56
N SER A 65 2.33 8.03 -7.93
CA SER A 65 2.21 9.15 -6.99
C SER A 65 1.22 8.86 -5.86
N VAL A 66 0.10 8.18 -6.14
CA VAL A 66 -0.83 7.70 -5.09
C VAL A 66 -0.11 6.79 -4.10
N VAL A 67 0.60 5.78 -4.62
CA VAL A 67 1.31 4.82 -3.78
C VAL A 67 2.38 5.47 -2.93
N VAL A 68 3.20 6.35 -3.53
CA VAL A 68 4.27 7.07 -2.81
C VAL A 68 3.71 7.95 -1.71
N ARG A 69 2.64 8.69 -1.98
CA ARG A 69 1.99 9.55 -0.99
C ARG A 69 1.47 8.72 0.18
N GLU A 70 0.68 7.68 -0.09
CA GLU A 70 0.11 6.83 0.95
C GLU A 70 1.19 6.11 1.79
N VAL A 71 2.22 5.58 1.14
CA VAL A 71 3.33 4.93 1.85
C VAL A 71 4.11 5.93 2.69
N THR A 72 4.35 7.14 2.18
CA THR A 72 5.03 8.21 2.90
C THR A 72 4.24 8.63 4.15
N GLU A 73 2.93 8.86 4.00
CA GLU A 73 2.03 9.25 5.08
C GLU A 73 1.94 8.15 6.15
N GLU A 74 1.65 6.92 5.73
CA GLU A 74 1.40 5.80 6.64
C GLU A 74 2.65 5.29 7.34
N THR A 75 3.84 5.47 6.77
CA THR A 75 5.12 5.02 7.35
C THR A 75 6.00 6.15 7.85
N ASN A 76 5.50 7.39 7.91
CA ASN A 76 6.30 8.59 8.20
C ASN A 76 7.60 8.66 7.37
N ASN A 77 7.50 8.32 6.09
CA ASN A 77 8.63 8.31 5.16
C ASN A 77 9.78 7.33 5.52
N HIS A 78 9.53 6.36 6.39
CA HIS A 78 10.59 5.44 6.81
C HIS A 78 10.80 4.25 5.87
N LEU A 79 9.79 3.85 5.10
CA LEU A 79 9.91 2.66 4.26
C LEU A 79 10.87 2.87 3.10
N PHE A 80 10.81 4.02 2.43
CA PHE A 80 11.68 4.32 1.29
C PHE A 80 13.09 4.73 1.68
N SER A 81 13.44 4.53 2.91
CA SER A 81 14.72 4.73 3.54
C SER A 81 14.93 6.07 4.23
N CYS A 82 14.93 5.99 5.49
CA CYS A 82 15.83 6.77 6.31
C CYS A 82 16.01 8.22 5.80
N GLY A 83 14.96 8.89 5.38
CA GLY A 83 15.00 10.29 4.97
C GLY A 83 14.95 10.57 3.47
N HIS A 84 14.57 9.62 2.62
CA HIS A 84 14.28 9.96 1.22
C HIS A 84 13.04 10.83 1.12
N ASP A 85 13.14 11.85 0.31
CA ASP A 85 11.99 12.66 -0.03
C ASP A 85 11.04 11.91 -1.00
N TYR A 86 9.87 12.49 -1.22
CA TYR A 86 8.86 11.96 -2.14
C TYR A 86 9.42 11.67 -3.54
N SER A 87 10.28 12.55 -4.06
CA SER A 87 10.87 12.43 -5.40
C SER A 87 11.73 11.17 -5.54
N GLN A 88 12.52 10.86 -4.53
CA GLN A 88 13.36 9.65 -4.52
C GLN A 88 12.53 8.38 -4.43
N ALA A 89 11.46 8.38 -3.62
CA ALA A 89 10.54 7.25 -3.54
C ALA A 89 9.80 7.02 -4.86
N TYR A 90 9.35 8.09 -5.51
CA TYR A 90 8.73 8.02 -6.83
C TYR A 90 9.70 7.44 -7.87
N THR A 91 10.93 7.96 -7.94
CA THR A 91 11.96 7.47 -8.86
C THR A 91 12.28 6.00 -8.63
N PHE A 92 12.32 5.56 -7.38
CA PHE A 92 12.55 4.16 -7.04
C PHE A 92 11.44 3.25 -7.60
N LEU A 93 10.16 3.57 -7.36
CA LEU A 93 9.05 2.76 -7.87
C LEU A 93 8.92 2.83 -9.39
N ASP A 94 9.13 3.99 -9.98
CA ASP A 94 9.10 4.16 -11.44
C ASP A 94 10.22 3.35 -12.13
N SER A 95 11.43 3.30 -11.54
CA SER A 95 12.51 2.46 -12.06
C SER A 95 12.15 0.96 -11.98
N LYS A 96 11.59 0.51 -10.85
CA LYS A 96 11.14 -0.87 -10.69
C LYS A 96 10.05 -1.26 -11.70
N LEU A 97 9.16 -0.35 -12.02
CA LEU A 97 8.16 -0.54 -13.05
C LEU A 97 8.78 -0.70 -14.43
N ARG A 98 9.75 0.14 -14.79
CA ARG A 98 10.45 0.10 -16.10
C ARG A 98 11.32 -1.15 -16.26
N GLU A 99 11.88 -1.64 -15.18
CA GLU A 99 12.72 -2.85 -15.14
C GLU A 99 11.91 -4.14 -15.06
N ASP A 100 10.58 -4.05 -15.11
CA ASP A 100 9.64 -5.19 -14.94
C ASP A 100 9.82 -5.96 -13.63
N GLU A 101 10.30 -5.26 -12.60
CA GLU A 101 10.51 -5.81 -11.25
C GLU A 101 9.32 -5.56 -10.31
N LEU A 102 8.26 -4.95 -10.82
CA LEU A 102 7.08 -4.58 -10.08
C LEU A 102 5.86 -5.30 -10.62
N GLN A 103 5.27 -6.16 -9.80
CA GLN A 103 4.05 -6.87 -10.17
C GLN A 103 2.83 -5.99 -9.90
N ILE A 104 1.93 -5.90 -10.89
CA ILE A 104 0.73 -5.08 -10.82
C ILE A 104 -0.51 -5.98 -10.81
N HIS A 105 -1.34 -5.82 -9.79
CA HIS A 105 -2.59 -6.57 -9.61
C HIS A 105 -3.77 -5.62 -9.50
N TYR A 106 -4.86 -5.88 -10.21
CA TYR A 106 -6.05 -5.04 -10.23
C TYR A 106 -7.24 -5.70 -9.55
N CYS A 107 -7.92 -4.98 -8.65
CA CYS A 107 -9.16 -5.38 -8.01
C CYS A 107 -10.33 -4.52 -8.52
N PRO A 108 -11.26 -5.07 -9.33
CA PRO A 108 -12.36 -4.31 -9.92
C PRO A 108 -13.31 -3.70 -8.88
N LYS A 109 -13.62 -4.44 -7.83
CA LYS A 109 -14.58 -4.04 -6.80
C LYS A 109 -14.17 -2.75 -6.08
N GLY A 110 -12.88 -2.59 -5.82
CA GLY A 110 -12.33 -1.39 -5.18
C GLY A 110 -11.78 -0.37 -6.17
N LYS A 111 -11.73 -0.69 -7.46
CA LYS A 111 -10.96 0.07 -8.46
C LYS A 111 -9.52 0.29 -7.96
N TYR A 112 -8.92 -0.77 -7.42
CA TYR A 112 -7.69 -0.73 -6.66
C TYR A 112 -6.55 -1.41 -7.41
N ILE A 113 -5.39 -0.74 -7.44
CA ILE A 113 -4.13 -1.31 -7.92
C ILE A 113 -3.27 -1.68 -6.71
N LEU A 114 -2.79 -2.92 -6.70
CA LEU A 114 -1.77 -3.38 -5.77
C LEU A 114 -0.45 -3.52 -6.52
N LEU A 115 0.56 -2.77 -6.10
CA LEU A 115 1.93 -2.93 -6.57
C LEU A 115 2.67 -3.86 -5.61
N LYS A 116 3.22 -4.96 -6.11
CA LYS A 116 4.02 -5.90 -5.32
C LYS A 116 5.48 -5.79 -5.73
N VAL A 117 6.37 -5.54 -4.77
CA VAL A 117 7.78 -5.26 -5.01
C VAL A 117 8.68 -5.95 -4.00
N GLU A 118 9.83 -6.43 -4.44
CA GLU A 118 10.87 -6.97 -3.58
C GLU A 118 11.80 -5.87 -3.08
N PHE A 119 12.06 -5.89 -1.77
CA PHE A 119 13.04 -5.04 -1.11
C PHE A 119 14.23 -5.89 -0.64
N ASP A 120 15.38 -5.26 -0.47
CA ASP A 120 16.55 -5.89 0.12
C ASP A 120 16.22 -6.46 1.51
N SER A 121 16.74 -7.64 1.82
CA SER A 121 16.47 -8.35 3.09
C SER A 121 16.86 -7.57 4.34
N LYS A 122 17.78 -6.60 4.23
CA LYS A 122 18.14 -5.69 5.33
C LYS A 122 16.96 -4.93 5.91
N TYR A 123 15.91 -4.69 5.10
CA TYR A 123 14.70 -4.00 5.56
C TYR A 123 13.89 -4.82 6.57
N LYS A 124 14.02 -6.14 6.57
CA LYS A 124 13.36 -7.01 7.55
C LYS A 124 13.80 -6.74 9.00
N ASP A 125 15.02 -6.24 9.18
CA ASP A 125 15.58 -5.94 10.50
C ASP A 125 15.15 -4.55 11.02
N MET A 126 14.44 -3.77 10.21
CA MET A 126 13.90 -2.48 10.65
C MET A 126 12.83 -2.71 11.72
N SER A 127 13.02 -2.08 12.87
CA SER A 127 12.05 -2.16 13.98
C SER A 127 10.76 -1.40 13.63
N ASN A 128 9.62 -1.88 14.15
CA ASN A 128 8.33 -1.21 14.05
C ASN A 128 8.36 0.27 14.50
N LYS A 129 9.30 0.64 15.37
CA LYS A 129 9.50 2.03 15.82
C LYS A 129 9.98 2.96 14.71
N ARG A 130 10.63 2.42 13.67
CA ARG A 130 11.10 3.23 12.52
C ARG A 130 9.99 3.52 11.52
N PHE A 131 8.93 2.70 11.45
CA PHE A 131 7.81 2.90 10.54
C PHE A 131 6.77 3.90 11.02
N GLY A 132 7.14 4.83 11.90
CA GLY A 132 6.24 5.89 12.34
C GLY A 132 4.86 5.38 12.72
N LEU A 133 4.68 5.10 13.96
CA LEU A 133 3.45 4.53 14.51
C LEU A 133 2.24 5.45 14.41
N LYS A 134 2.42 6.69 13.94
CA LYS A 134 1.36 7.71 13.98
C LYS A 134 1.23 8.43 12.66
N GLU A 135 0.17 8.17 11.95
CA GLU A 135 -0.27 8.97 10.83
C GLU A 135 -1.01 10.21 11.33
N LYS A 136 -0.66 11.39 10.81
CA LYS A 136 -1.39 12.63 11.04
C LYS A 136 -2.24 12.92 9.82
N THR A 137 -3.54 12.70 9.92
CA THR A 137 -4.51 13.11 8.90
C THR A 137 -5.60 13.95 9.53
N ASP A 138 -5.84 15.15 9.01
CA ASP A 138 -6.97 16.02 9.35
C ASP A 138 -7.25 16.20 10.87
N GLY A 139 -6.18 16.33 11.66
CA GLY A 139 -6.28 16.49 13.12
C GLY A 139 -6.45 15.19 13.89
N TRP A 140 -6.48 14.05 13.23
CA TRP A 140 -6.51 12.73 13.86
C TRP A 140 -5.13 12.07 13.79
N THR A 141 -4.76 11.42 14.88
CA THR A 141 -3.56 10.59 14.93
C THR A 141 -4.00 9.14 14.94
N MET A 142 -3.56 8.35 13.95
CA MET A 142 -3.79 6.91 13.90
C MET A 142 -2.50 6.16 14.17
N ASP A 143 -2.57 5.16 15.06
CA ASP A 143 -1.46 4.26 15.29
C ASP A 143 -1.47 3.14 14.25
N HIS A 144 -0.36 3.00 13.53
CA HIS A 144 -0.13 1.92 12.59
C HIS A 144 0.97 1.00 13.10
N TYR A 145 0.72 -0.29 13.03
CA TYR A 145 1.68 -1.33 13.38
C TYR A 145 2.01 -2.14 12.14
N TYR A 146 3.30 -2.35 11.91
CA TYR A 146 3.82 -3.12 10.79
C TYR A 146 4.58 -4.33 11.28
N SER A 147 4.44 -5.45 10.57
CA SER A 147 5.19 -6.66 10.86
C SER A 147 5.63 -7.35 9.59
N TRP A 148 6.85 -7.87 9.61
CA TRP A 148 7.33 -8.78 8.60
C TRP A 148 6.81 -10.19 8.91
N VAL A 149 5.86 -10.65 8.10
CA VAL A 149 5.17 -11.93 8.29
C VAL A 149 5.68 -12.93 7.26
N PRO A 150 6.20 -14.10 7.68
CA PRO A 150 6.61 -15.13 6.74
C PRO A 150 5.39 -15.64 5.95
N ALA A 151 5.57 -15.88 4.66
CA ALA A 151 4.50 -16.26 3.74
C ALA A 151 3.66 -17.45 4.26
N ASN A 152 4.31 -18.46 4.81
CA ASN A 152 3.66 -19.65 5.36
C ASN A 152 2.84 -19.43 6.64
N ARG A 153 2.92 -18.24 7.25
CA ARG A 153 2.13 -17.85 8.42
C ARG A 153 1.01 -16.89 8.11
N ILE A 154 0.87 -16.46 6.86
CA ILE A 154 -0.20 -15.55 6.44
C ILE A 154 -1.51 -16.32 6.39
N GLN A 155 -2.46 -15.91 7.24
CA GLN A 155 -3.77 -16.54 7.34
C GLN A 155 -4.78 -15.73 6.51
N ARG A 156 -5.33 -16.34 5.45
CA ARG A 156 -6.26 -15.69 4.53
C ARG A 156 -7.43 -14.97 5.23
N HIS A 157 -8.00 -15.57 6.27
CA HIS A 157 -9.15 -14.99 6.99
C HIS A 157 -8.79 -13.72 7.80
N LYS A 158 -7.52 -13.50 8.09
CA LYS A 158 -7.02 -12.28 8.75
C LYS A 158 -6.68 -11.16 7.77
N LEU A 159 -6.71 -11.42 6.46
CA LEU A 159 -6.43 -10.40 5.48
C LEU A 159 -7.61 -9.44 5.31
N HIS A 160 -7.30 -8.15 5.10
CA HIS A 160 -8.29 -7.18 4.65
C HIS A 160 -9.00 -7.70 3.38
N PRO A 161 -10.29 -7.47 3.17
CA PRO A 161 -11.04 -8.00 2.02
C PRO A 161 -10.37 -7.71 0.67
N ARG A 162 -9.79 -6.54 0.50
CA ARG A 162 -9.03 -6.12 -0.69
C ARG A 162 -7.83 -7.05 -0.94
N LEU A 163 -7.00 -7.26 0.07
CA LEU A 163 -5.82 -8.11 -0.03
C LEU A 163 -6.19 -9.60 -0.20
N ARG A 164 -7.30 -10.02 0.42
CA ARG A 164 -7.88 -11.35 0.23
C ARG A 164 -8.28 -11.58 -1.22
N TYR A 165 -8.93 -10.60 -1.85
CA TYR A 165 -9.26 -10.69 -3.27
C TYR A 165 -8.04 -10.94 -4.13
N HIS A 166 -6.97 -10.17 -3.95
CA HIS A 166 -5.72 -10.36 -4.69
C HIS A 166 -5.09 -11.72 -4.44
N THR A 167 -5.15 -12.22 -3.20
CA THR A 167 -4.66 -13.56 -2.85
C THR A 167 -5.41 -14.66 -3.58
N ASP A 168 -6.74 -14.55 -3.64
CA ASP A 168 -7.59 -15.56 -4.30
C ASP A 168 -7.40 -15.60 -5.82
N TYR A 169 -7.17 -14.45 -6.46
CA TYR A 169 -7.06 -14.35 -7.91
C TYR A 169 -5.64 -14.49 -8.45
N TYR A 170 -4.63 -14.06 -7.69
CA TYR A 170 -3.26 -13.94 -8.20
C TYR A 170 -2.24 -14.80 -7.45
N ASN A 171 -2.66 -15.60 -6.51
CA ASN A 171 -1.77 -16.41 -5.66
C ASN A 171 -0.62 -15.54 -5.07
N LEU A 172 -1.00 -14.51 -4.33
CA LEU A 172 -0.16 -13.38 -3.98
C LEU A 172 1.03 -13.72 -3.07
N PHE A 173 0.90 -14.76 -2.22
CA PHE A 173 1.88 -15.14 -1.19
C PHE A 173 2.59 -16.46 -1.48
#